data_a15e8c9f06859f8740f6b188af630995
#
_entry.id   a15e8c9f06859f8740f6b188af630995
#
_cell.length_a   1.000
_cell.length_b   1.000
_cell.length_c   1.000
_cell.angle_alpha   90.00
_cell.angle_beta   90.00
_cell.angle_gamma   90.00
#
_symmetry.space_group_name_H-M   'P 1'
#
loop_
_entity.id
_entity.type
_entity.pdbx_description
1 polymer ?
#
loop_
_entity_poly.entity_id
_entity_poly.type
_entity_poly.pdbx_seq_one_letter_code
_entity_poly.pdbx_strand_id
1 'polypeptide(L)'
;MAKSKEDLPYWDKYVDIKENPEHFGIPKEHISRMHQLKEEGFIPTVIYDIGSAVGHWKVAMEQVWPEARTYLFEANEDMAPFYDHYGWEDYHIGLLSDTDGTERNYYYNEQNIGGNSYYKENSAAYSSDIFRVLNTETLDSVVAAKGWPQPQLMKLDVQGAECDILKGSTKVLENVEWLIVELQHINYNDGALLAADSIALIQSLGFELIDEKFASSDVAIDADYLFRRKKDE
;
A
#
# COMPACT_ATOMS: atom_id res chain seq x y z
N MET A 1 -15.79 16.06 -0.19
CA MET A 1 -15.84 16.00 1.30
C MET A 1 -15.95 14.52 1.66
N ALA A 2 -15.08 14.08 2.55
CA ALA A 2 -15.17 12.70 3.07
C ALA A 2 -16.57 12.43 3.62
N LYS A 3 -17.06 11.20 3.41
CA LYS A 3 -18.34 10.76 3.96
C LYS A 3 -18.26 10.63 5.47
N SER A 4 -19.37 10.82 6.17
CA SER A 4 -19.46 10.42 7.56
C SER A 4 -19.50 8.88 7.67
N LYS A 5 -19.15 8.33 8.82
CA LYS A 5 -19.19 6.87 9.05
C LYS A 5 -20.57 6.26 8.78
N GLU A 6 -21.64 7.00 9.05
CA GLU A 6 -23.03 6.58 8.80
C GLU A 6 -23.37 6.49 7.31
N ASP A 7 -22.62 7.19 6.45
CA ASP A 7 -22.82 7.23 5.00
C ASP A 7 -21.94 6.22 4.24
N LEU A 8 -21.04 5.49 4.95
CA LEU A 8 -20.16 4.50 4.35
C LEU A 8 -20.86 3.14 4.27
N PRO A 9 -21.16 2.61 3.05
CA PRO A 9 -21.94 1.39 2.90
C PRO A 9 -21.25 0.13 3.43
N TYR A 10 -19.96 0.21 3.69
CA TYR A 10 -19.11 -0.88 4.18
C TYR A 10 -18.60 -0.66 5.62
N TRP A 11 -19.11 0.37 6.34
CA TRP A 11 -18.66 0.68 7.70
C TRP A 11 -18.77 -0.52 8.64
N ASP A 12 -19.96 -1.10 8.73
CA ASP A 12 -20.23 -2.24 9.63
C ASP A 12 -19.42 -3.48 9.26
N LYS A 13 -18.97 -3.59 8.00
CA LYS A 13 -18.14 -4.70 7.55
C LYS A 13 -16.69 -4.58 8.04
N TYR A 14 -16.19 -3.36 8.21
CA TYR A 14 -14.75 -3.12 8.42
C TYR A 14 -14.41 -2.39 9.73
N VAL A 15 -15.43 -2.00 10.53
CA VAL A 15 -15.20 -1.20 11.75
C VAL A 15 -14.55 -1.99 12.89
N ASP A 16 -14.52 -3.31 12.83
CA ASP A 16 -14.05 -4.18 13.92
C ASP A 16 -12.73 -4.90 13.62
N ILE A 17 -11.88 -4.31 12.74
CA ILE A 17 -10.61 -4.95 12.31
C ILE A 17 -9.63 -5.24 13.46
N LYS A 18 -9.66 -4.49 14.55
CA LYS A 18 -8.81 -4.76 15.72
C LYS A 18 -9.28 -5.96 16.52
N GLU A 19 -10.60 -6.13 16.60
CA GLU A 19 -11.25 -7.20 17.33
C GLU A 19 -11.27 -8.51 16.54
N ASN A 20 -11.40 -8.41 15.21
CA ASN A 20 -11.55 -9.54 14.29
C ASN A 20 -10.65 -9.40 13.06
N PRO A 21 -9.32 -9.36 13.21
CA PRO A 21 -8.39 -9.12 12.10
C PRO A 21 -8.46 -10.21 11.01
N GLU A 22 -8.95 -11.41 11.34
CA GLU A 22 -9.13 -12.51 10.37
C GLU A 22 -10.25 -12.25 9.36
N HIS A 23 -11.17 -11.31 9.62
CA HIS A 23 -12.22 -10.94 8.68
C HIS A 23 -11.70 -10.16 7.45
N PHE A 24 -10.45 -9.69 7.50
CA PHE A 24 -9.91 -8.73 6.54
C PHE A 24 -8.91 -9.31 5.54
N GLY A 25 -8.75 -10.62 5.56
CA GLY A 25 -8.08 -11.31 4.46
C GLY A 25 -6.61 -10.98 4.27
N ILE A 26 -5.89 -10.54 5.34
CA ILE A 26 -4.43 -10.50 5.24
C ILE A 26 -3.96 -11.93 5.02
N PRO A 27 -3.24 -12.21 3.94
CA PRO A 27 -2.69 -13.53 3.72
C PRO A 27 -1.85 -13.95 4.94
N LYS A 28 -2.10 -15.17 5.44
CA LYS A 28 -1.32 -15.71 6.57
C LYS A 28 0.18 -15.74 6.28
N GLU A 29 0.51 -15.81 5.01
CA GLU A 29 1.85 -15.75 4.45
C GLU A 29 2.56 -14.45 4.83
N HIS A 30 1.87 -13.30 4.79
CA HIS A 30 2.43 -12.01 5.25
C HIS A 30 2.86 -12.09 6.71
N ILE A 31 1.95 -12.49 7.59
CA ILE A 31 2.25 -12.58 9.03
C ILE A 31 3.39 -13.56 9.28
N SER A 32 3.34 -14.74 8.65
CA SER A 32 4.40 -15.77 8.77
C SER A 32 5.75 -15.23 8.31
N ARG A 33 5.78 -14.57 7.15
CA ARG A 33 7.03 -14.05 6.60
C ARG A 33 7.60 -12.91 7.43
N MET A 34 6.76 -12.03 7.96
CA MET A 34 7.19 -10.95 8.85
C MET A 34 7.73 -11.49 10.19
N HIS A 35 7.14 -12.56 10.74
CA HIS A 35 7.70 -13.24 11.91
C HIS A 35 9.08 -13.83 11.62
N GLN A 36 9.30 -14.42 10.44
CA GLN A 36 10.63 -14.92 10.05
C GLN A 36 11.65 -13.77 9.98
N LEU A 37 11.32 -12.64 9.39
CA LEU A 37 12.21 -11.48 9.36
C LEU A 37 12.58 -11.01 10.77
N LYS A 38 11.61 -11.01 11.70
CA LYS A 38 11.86 -10.69 13.11
C LYS A 38 12.80 -11.69 13.76
N GLU A 39 12.64 -12.99 13.50
CA GLU A 39 13.54 -14.04 13.99
C GLU A 39 14.95 -13.92 13.39
N GLU A 40 15.06 -13.45 12.15
CA GLU A 40 16.33 -13.12 11.47
C GLU A 40 16.99 -11.84 12.02
N GLY A 41 16.32 -11.14 12.95
CA GLY A 41 16.85 -9.95 13.63
C GLY A 41 16.41 -8.61 13.03
N PHE A 42 15.48 -8.61 12.06
CA PHE A 42 14.93 -7.36 11.54
C PHE A 42 13.85 -6.81 12.49
N ILE A 43 14.11 -5.63 13.06
CA ILE A 43 13.21 -4.96 14.01
C ILE A 43 13.03 -3.51 13.58
N PRO A 44 12.07 -3.22 12.69
CA PRO A 44 11.80 -1.87 12.24
C PRO A 44 11.23 -1.01 13.38
N THR A 45 11.55 0.25 13.40
CA THR A 45 10.91 1.25 14.26
C THR A 45 9.83 2.04 13.51
N VAL A 46 9.96 2.12 12.20
CA VAL A 46 9.02 2.84 11.31
C VAL A 46 8.64 1.96 10.11
N ILE A 47 7.35 1.84 9.89
CA ILE A 47 6.74 1.09 8.79
C ILE A 47 5.84 2.04 7.99
N TYR A 48 5.87 1.94 6.66
CA TYR A 48 4.91 2.61 5.79
C TYR A 48 4.00 1.59 5.13
N ASP A 49 2.68 1.83 5.22
CA ASP A 49 1.62 1.05 4.60
C ASP A 49 0.95 1.92 3.53
N ILE A 50 1.31 1.71 2.27
CA ILE A 50 0.85 2.49 1.11
C ILE A 50 -0.21 1.71 0.37
N GLY A 51 -1.41 2.31 0.24
CA GLY A 51 -2.63 1.61 -0.10
C GLY A 51 -3.22 0.91 1.12
N SER A 52 -3.28 1.64 2.23
CA SER A 52 -3.60 1.06 3.54
C SER A 52 -5.08 0.68 3.72
N ALA A 53 -5.96 1.07 2.78
CA ALA A 53 -7.40 0.82 2.84
C ALA A 53 -7.96 1.14 4.24
N VAL A 54 -8.55 0.19 4.95
CA VAL A 54 -9.06 0.38 6.32
C VAL A 54 -7.99 0.22 7.42
N GLY A 55 -6.72 0.02 7.06
CA GLY A 55 -5.60 -0.15 8.00
C GLY A 55 -5.42 -1.57 8.55
N HIS A 56 -6.00 -2.56 7.88
CA HIS A 56 -5.94 -3.96 8.32
C HIS A 56 -4.51 -4.51 8.37
N TRP A 57 -3.66 -4.16 7.38
CA TRP A 57 -2.27 -4.60 7.37
C TRP A 57 -1.46 -4.00 8.53
N LYS A 58 -1.70 -2.72 8.88
CA LYS A 58 -1.15 -2.11 10.10
C LYS A 58 -1.47 -2.94 11.34
N VAL A 59 -2.75 -3.35 11.51
CA VAL A 59 -3.17 -4.17 12.67
C VAL A 59 -2.39 -5.49 12.72
N ALA A 60 -2.15 -6.13 11.58
CA ALA A 60 -1.34 -7.34 11.52
C ALA A 60 0.13 -7.08 11.89
N MET A 61 0.71 -5.97 11.43
CA MET A 61 2.10 -5.62 11.76
C MET A 61 2.28 -5.26 13.23
N GLU A 62 1.27 -4.68 13.89
CA GLU A 62 1.27 -4.46 15.34
C GLU A 62 1.38 -5.77 16.14
N GLN A 63 0.92 -6.90 15.62
CA GLN A 63 1.11 -8.22 16.24
C GLN A 63 2.56 -8.71 16.13
N VAL A 64 3.24 -8.39 15.04
CA VAL A 64 4.63 -8.77 14.82
C VAL A 64 5.59 -7.82 15.54
N TRP A 65 5.42 -6.53 15.35
CA TRP A 65 6.28 -5.47 15.87
C TRP A 65 5.45 -4.41 16.63
N PRO A 66 5.01 -4.70 17.88
CA PRO A 66 4.12 -3.82 18.63
C PRO A 66 4.73 -2.45 18.95
N GLU A 67 6.06 -2.32 18.90
CA GLU A 67 6.78 -1.06 19.15
C GLU A 67 7.02 -0.26 17.85
N ALA A 68 6.76 -0.84 16.68
CA ALA A 68 6.93 -0.15 15.42
C ALA A 68 5.78 0.84 15.19
N ARG A 69 6.10 2.05 14.72
CA ARG A 69 5.11 3.05 14.34
C ARG A 69 4.79 2.90 12.85
N THR A 70 3.53 2.61 12.54
CA THR A 70 3.07 2.45 11.16
C THR A 70 2.35 3.71 10.69
N TYR A 71 2.82 4.28 9.58
CA TYR A 71 2.25 5.43 8.89
C TYR A 71 1.42 4.93 7.70
N LEU A 72 0.18 5.42 7.59
CA LEU A 72 -0.79 4.98 6.59
C LEU A 72 -0.88 6.01 5.46
N PHE A 73 -0.89 5.53 4.22
CA PHE A 73 -1.10 6.36 3.04
C PHE A 73 -2.24 5.77 2.22
N GLU A 74 -3.23 6.62 1.90
CA GLU A 74 -4.43 6.18 1.20
C GLU A 74 -4.95 7.30 0.30
N ALA A 75 -5.38 6.97 -0.92
CA ALA A 75 -5.95 7.95 -1.85
C ALA A 75 -7.46 8.16 -1.62
N ASN A 76 -8.16 7.15 -1.14
CA ASN A 76 -9.59 7.22 -0.88
C ASN A 76 -9.89 7.95 0.45
N GLU A 77 -10.37 9.19 0.35
CA GLU A 77 -10.74 9.99 1.54
C GLU A 77 -11.81 9.31 2.43
N ASP A 78 -12.60 8.37 1.88
CA ASP A 78 -13.61 7.61 2.61
C ASP A 78 -13.00 6.62 3.63
N MET A 79 -11.67 6.45 3.66
CA MET A 79 -10.96 5.62 4.65
C MET A 79 -10.61 6.37 5.94
N ALA A 80 -10.50 7.70 5.90
CA ALA A 80 -10.17 8.51 7.07
C ALA A 80 -11.07 8.27 8.29
N PRO A 81 -12.41 8.09 8.16
CA PRO A 81 -13.28 7.77 9.29
C PRO A 81 -12.89 6.49 10.06
N PHE A 82 -12.28 5.49 9.40
CA PHE A 82 -11.78 4.29 10.09
C PHE A 82 -10.56 4.63 10.94
N TYR A 83 -9.62 5.41 10.39
CA TYR A 83 -8.42 5.82 11.12
C TYR A 83 -8.78 6.67 12.33
N ASP A 84 -9.69 7.62 12.18
CA ASP A 84 -10.21 8.46 13.26
C ASP A 84 -10.93 7.64 14.34
N HIS A 85 -11.70 6.61 13.94
CA HIS A 85 -12.39 5.71 14.88
C HIS A 85 -11.40 4.96 15.77
N TYR A 86 -10.25 4.54 15.22
CA TYR A 86 -9.21 3.86 16.00
C TYR A 86 -8.22 4.80 16.67
N GLY A 87 -8.38 6.12 16.51
CA GLY A 87 -7.47 7.13 17.05
C GLY A 87 -6.08 7.09 16.42
N TRP A 88 -5.98 6.66 15.16
CA TRP A 88 -4.73 6.71 14.41
C TRP A 88 -4.52 8.10 13.84
N GLU A 89 -3.42 8.74 14.20
CA GLU A 89 -3.06 10.10 13.78
C GLU A 89 -2.02 10.11 12.66
N ASP A 90 -1.31 8.99 12.49
CA ASP A 90 -0.21 8.86 11.53
C ASP A 90 -0.73 8.40 10.17
N TYR A 91 -1.51 9.24 9.51
CA TYR A 91 -2.00 8.94 8.18
C TYR A 91 -1.98 10.16 7.24
N HIS A 92 -1.94 9.89 5.95
CA HIS A 92 -2.07 10.84 4.87
C HIS A 92 -3.12 10.38 3.88
N ILE A 93 -4.07 11.25 3.57
CA ILE A 93 -5.03 11.04 2.49
C ILE A 93 -4.56 11.88 1.30
N GLY A 94 -4.14 11.20 0.22
CA GLY A 94 -3.64 11.82 -0.99
C GLY A 94 -3.24 10.80 -2.05
N LEU A 95 -3.25 11.21 -3.31
CA LEU A 95 -2.93 10.35 -4.43
C LEU A 95 -1.42 10.36 -4.69
N LEU A 96 -0.72 9.32 -4.25
CA LEU A 96 0.72 9.19 -4.49
C LEU A 96 1.04 8.79 -5.93
N SER A 97 2.14 9.35 -6.47
CA SER A 97 2.65 9.06 -7.81
C SER A 97 4.13 9.48 -7.93
N ASP A 98 4.65 9.53 -9.17
CA ASP A 98 6.03 9.92 -9.50
C ASP A 98 6.28 11.43 -9.50
N THR A 99 5.22 12.25 -9.59
CA THR A 99 5.31 13.72 -9.72
C THR A 99 4.22 14.41 -8.90
N ASP A 100 4.54 15.61 -8.38
CA ASP A 100 3.60 16.45 -7.67
C ASP A 100 2.70 17.25 -8.64
N GLY A 101 1.42 17.42 -8.27
CA GLY A 101 0.50 18.38 -8.89
C GLY A 101 -0.05 17.98 -10.25
N THR A 102 0.10 16.73 -10.66
CA THR A 102 -0.52 16.21 -11.90
C THR A 102 -1.95 15.75 -11.62
N GLU A 103 -2.90 16.25 -12.39
CA GLU A 103 -4.29 15.77 -12.30
C GLU A 103 -4.41 14.35 -12.89
N ARG A 104 -5.05 13.45 -12.12
CA ARG A 104 -5.35 12.07 -12.52
C ARG A 104 -6.79 11.72 -12.20
N ASN A 105 -7.41 10.90 -13.04
CA ASN A 105 -8.67 10.25 -12.71
C ASN A 105 -8.38 9.11 -11.74
N TYR A 106 -8.89 9.21 -10.52
CA TYR A 106 -8.85 8.14 -9.53
C TYR A 106 -10.16 7.37 -9.60
N TYR A 107 -10.11 6.16 -10.14
CA TYR A 107 -11.26 5.26 -10.26
C TYR A 107 -11.52 4.57 -8.93
N TYR A 108 -12.78 4.53 -8.53
CA TYR A 108 -13.16 3.92 -7.25
C TYR A 108 -14.49 3.18 -7.34
N ASN A 109 -14.65 2.22 -6.45
CA ASN A 109 -15.88 1.46 -6.30
C ASN A 109 -16.28 1.43 -4.82
N GLU A 110 -17.48 1.91 -4.52
CA GLU A 110 -18.00 1.97 -3.14
C GLU A 110 -18.26 0.58 -2.53
N GLN A 111 -18.37 -0.46 -3.34
CA GLN A 111 -18.63 -1.84 -2.88
C GLN A 111 -17.36 -2.69 -2.83
N ASN A 112 -16.31 -2.28 -3.54
CA ASN A 112 -15.01 -2.96 -3.58
C ASN A 112 -13.90 -1.93 -3.36
N ILE A 113 -13.51 -1.74 -2.12
CA ILE A 113 -12.50 -0.73 -1.75
C ILE A 113 -11.06 -1.17 -2.07
N GLY A 114 -10.84 -2.45 -2.36
CA GLY A 114 -9.50 -3.00 -2.59
C GLY A 114 -8.95 -2.82 -4.00
N GLY A 115 -9.76 -2.40 -4.98
CA GLY A 115 -9.32 -2.25 -6.38
C GLY A 115 -9.25 -0.79 -6.87
N ASN A 116 -9.22 0.17 -5.97
CA ASN A 116 -9.22 1.59 -6.32
C ASN A 116 -7.84 2.06 -6.78
N SER A 117 -7.76 2.73 -7.95
CA SER A 117 -6.50 3.20 -8.52
C SER A 117 -6.73 4.32 -9.54
N TYR A 118 -5.68 5.02 -9.94
CA TYR A 118 -5.73 5.84 -11.15
C TYR A 118 -5.42 5.04 -12.43
N TYR A 119 -4.99 3.79 -12.32
CA TYR A 119 -5.00 2.82 -13.39
C TYR A 119 -6.34 2.08 -13.39
N LYS A 120 -7.14 2.28 -14.44
CA LYS A 120 -8.49 1.73 -14.48
C LYS A 120 -8.45 0.20 -14.55
N GLU A 121 -9.14 -0.45 -13.63
CA GLU A 121 -9.31 -1.90 -13.66
C GLU A 121 -10.26 -2.34 -14.77
N ASN A 122 -9.88 -3.35 -15.55
CA ASN A 122 -10.62 -3.91 -16.69
C ASN A 122 -11.70 -4.94 -16.29
N SER A 123 -12.06 -5.02 -15.01
CA SER A 123 -13.13 -5.93 -14.56
C SER A 123 -14.52 -5.32 -14.67
N ALA A 124 -15.52 -6.19 -14.53
CA ALA A 124 -16.92 -5.76 -14.49
C ALA A 124 -17.24 -4.86 -13.28
N ALA A 125 -16.47 -4.96 -12.20
CA ALA A 125 -16.64 -4.15 -11.00
C ALA A 125 -16.32 -2.67 -11.23
N TYR A 126 -15.41 -2.37 -12.19
CA TYR A 126 -14.99 -1.02 -12.58
C TYR A 126 -15.44 -0.65 -14.00
N SER A 127 -16.49 -1.31 -14.52
CA SER A 127 -17.04 -1.04 -15.86
C SER A 127 -17.69 0.35 -15.99
N SER A 128 -18.14 0.95 -14.87
CA SER A 128 -18.62 2.33 -14.81
C SER A 128 -17.44 3.29 -14.72
N ASP A 129 -17.50 4.40 -15.50
CA ASP A 129 -16.51 5.47 -15.42
C ASP A 129 -16.75 6.36 -14.17
N ILE A 130 -16.76 5.74 -12.97
CA ILE A 130 -16.87 6.46 -11.71
C ILE A 130 -15.46 6.80 -11.25
N PHE A 131 -15.14 8.09 -11.21
CA PHE A 131 -13.84 8.57 -10.79
C PHE A 131 -13.92 9.94 -10.09
N ARG A 132 -12.91 10.26 -9.33
CA ARG A 132 -12.63 11.60 -8.82
C ARG A 132 -11.39 12.12 -9.54
N VAL A 133 -11.32 13.42 -9.81
CA VAL A 133 -10.07 14.05 -10.27
C VAL A 133 -9.27 14.46 -9.05
N LEU A 134 -8.08 13.91 -8.90
CA LEU A 134 -7.17 14.18 -7.78
C LEU A 134 -5.84 14.70 -8.33
N ASN A 135 -5.17 15.56 -7.56
CA ASN A 135 -3.79 15.94 -7.84
C ASN A 135 -2.84 14.94 -7.20
N THR A 136 -1.79 14.57 -7.91
CA THR A 136 -0.78 13.65 -7.41
C THR A 136 0.19 14.36 -6.46
N GLU A 137 0.79 13.56 -5.57
CA GLU A 137 1.86 13.95 -4.66
C GLU A 137 2.97 12.88 -4.72
N THR A 138 4.23 13.29 -4.56
CA THR A 138 5.31 12.32 -4.37
C THR A 138 5.41 11.95 -2.89
N LEU A 139 5.79 10.71 -2.60
CA LEU A 139 5.99 10.28 -1.22
C LEU A 139 7.08 11.12 -0.53
N ASP A 140 8.13 11.47 -1.27
CA ASP A 140 9.21 12.34 -0.78
C ASP A 140 8.67 13.71 -0.31
N SER A 141 7.77 14.34 -1.09
CA SER A 141 7.16 15.64 -0.77
C SER A 141 6.25 15.54 0.46
N VAL A 142 5.42 14.50 0.54
CA VAL A 142 4.50 14.27 1.68
C VAL A 142 5.29 14.06 2.97
N VAL A 143 6.28 13.17 2.95
CA VAL A 143 7.11 12.84 4.12
C VAL A 143 7.88 14.07 4.61
N ALA A 144 8.46 14.85 3.69
CA ALA A 144 9.14 16.08 4.02
C ALA A 144 8.20 17.14 4.63
N ALA A 145 7.02 17.33 4.06
CA ALA A 145 6.02 18.29 4.54
C ALA A 145 5.47 17.92 5.93
N LYS A 146 5.27 16.62 6.20
CA LYS A 146 4.80 16.10 7.49
C LYS A 146 5.92 16.04 8.55
N GLY A 147 7.19 16.06 8.14
CA GLY A 147 8.32 15.84 9.04
C GLY A 147 8.36 14.42 9.60
N TRP A 148 7.86 13.44 8.85
CA TRP A 148 7.80 12.05 9.28
C TRP A 148 9.15 11.35 9.16
N PRO A 149 9.47 10.41 10.09
CA PRO A 149 10.69 9.62 10.02
C PRO A 149 10.62 8.64 8.82
N GLN A 150 11.77 8.37 8.21
CA GLN A 150 11.86 7.44 7.09
C GLN A 150 11.67 5.99 7.55
N PRO A 151 10.99 5.14 6.75
CA PRO A 151 10.69 3.76 7.12
C PRO A 151 11.86 2.81 6.88
N GLN A 152 11.92 1.70 7.64
CA GLN A 152 12.75 0.55 7.34
C GLN A 152 11.99 -0.53 6.55
N LEU A 153 10.67 -0.60 6.71
CA LEU A 153 9.79 -1.51 5.97
C LEU A 153 8.72 -0.67 5.26
N MET A 154 8.49 -0.95 3.98
CA MET A 154 7.43 -0.32 3.20
C MET A 154 6.64 -1.37 2.43
N LYS A 155 5.30 -1.31 2.53
CA LYS A 155 4.37 -2.07 1.70
C LYS A 155 3.73 -1.15 0.68
N LEU A 156 3.61 -1.60 -0.55
CA LEU A 156 2.85 -0.95 -1.61
C LEU A 156 1.84 -1.94 -2.19
N ASP A 157 0.57 -1.55 -2.13
CA ASP A 157 -0.57 -2.29 -2.65
C ASP A 157 -1.59 -1.24 -3.11
N VAL A 158 -1.37 -0.70 -4.31
CA VAL A 158 -2.07 0.48 -4.86
C VAL A 158 -2.60 0.22 -6.28
N GLN A 159 -2.73 -1.05 -6.60
CA GLN A 159 -3.41 -1.52 -7.80
C GLN A 159 -2.84 -0.91 -9.08
N GLY A 160 -1.52 -1.15 -9.28
CA GLY A 160 -0.77 -0.79 -10.48
C GLY A 160 0.08 0.48 -10.39
N ALA A 161 -0.07 1.29 -9.32
CA ALA A 161 0.67 2.54 -9.16
C ALA A 161 2.00 2.40 -8.40
N GLU A 162 2.37 1.19 -7.98
CA GLU A 162 3.53 0.88 -7.14
C GLU A 162 4.82 1.46 -7.71
N CYS A 163 5.06 1.22 -8.98
CA CYS A 163 6.29 1.67 -9.66
C CYS A 163 6.36 3.20 -9.82
N ASP A 164 5.24 3.87 -9.99
CA ASP A 164 5.22 5.33 -10.07
C ASP A 164 5.50 5.93 -8.68
N ILE A 165 4.89 5.38 -7.63
CA ILE A 165 5.17 5.81 -6.25
C ILE A 165 6.65 5.59 -5.90
N LEU A 166 7.24 4.45 -6.27
CA LEU A 166 8.67 4.19 -6.03
C LEU A 166 9.58 5.20 -6.74
N LYS A 167 9.24 5.65 -7.96
CA LYS A 167 9.96 6.72 -8.66
C LYS A 167 9.88 8.06 -7.92
N GLY A 168 8.74 8.35 -7.28
CA GLY A 168 8.50 9.54 -6.44
C GLY A 168 9.01 9.44 -4.99
N SER A 169 9.78 8.39 -4.67
CA SER A 169 10.19 8.04 -3.29
C SER A 169 11.70 8.00 -3.10
N THR A 170 12.48 8.68 -3.93
CA THR A 170 13.94 8.50 -4.00
C THR A 170 14.66 8.72 -2.67
N LYS A 171 14.24 9.72 -1.88
CA LYS A 171 14.82 10.02 -0.56
C LYS A 171 14.29 9.08 0.52
N VAL A 172 13.00 8.77 0.48
CA VAL A 172 12.40 7.81 1.42
C VAL A 172 13.04 6.43 1.26
N LEU A 173 13.28 6.02 0.02
CA LEU A 173 13.91 4.73 -0.27
C LEU A 173 15.33 4.59 0.28
N GLU A 174 16.07 5.67 0.56
CA GLU A 174 17.43 5.57 1.11
C GLU A 174 17.51 4.79 2.42
N ASN A 175 16.45 4.83 3.24
CA ASN A 175 16.41 4.16 4.55
C ASN A 175 15.63 2.83 4.54
N VAL A 176 14.93 2.52 3.46
CA VAL A 176 14.14 1.29 3.35
C VAL A 176 15.06 0.08 3.21
N GLU A 177 14.93 -0.87 4.13
CA GLU A 177 15.64 -2.15 4.09
C GLU A 177 14.83 -3.22 3.37
N TRP A 178 13.51 -3.22 3.57
CA TRP A 178 12.60 -4.20 3.00
C TRP A 178 11.42 -3.54 2.32
N LEU A 179 11.07 -4.06 1.12
CA LEU A 179 9.87 -3.70 0.37
C LEU A 179 8.98 -4.93 0.19
N ILE A 180 7.68 -4.73 0.43
CA ILE A 180 6.62 -5.63 -0.02
C ILE A 180 5.87 -4.90 -1.12
N VAL A 181 5.73 -5.50 -2.28
CA VAL A 181 5.08 -4.87 -3.43
C VAL A 181 4.14 -5.86 -4.09
N GLU A 182 2.86 -5.51 -4.22
CA GLU A 182 1.92 -6.26 -5.02
C GLU A 182 2.20 -5.98 -6.51
N LEU A 183 2.39 -7.03 -7.31
CA LEU A 183 2.72 -6.91 -8.73
C LEU A 183 1.75 -7.72 -9.58
N GLN A 184 1.14 -7.08 -10.58
CA GLN A 184 0.21 -7.73 -11.49
C GLN A 184 0.92 -8.58 -12.56
N HIS A 185 0.37 -9.77 -12.83
CA HIS A 185 0.87 -10.70 -13.85
C HIS A 185 0.15 -10.52 -15.19
N ILE A 186 -1.05 -10.01 -15.16
CA ILE A 186 -1.87 -9.71 -16.34
C ILE A 186 -2.25 -8.23 -16.32
N ASN A 187 -2.54 -7.66 -17.47
CA ASN A 187 -2.93 -6.25 -17.58
C ASN A 187 -4.40 -6.07 -17.19
N TYR A 188 -4.70 -6.15 -15.89
CA TYR A 188 -6.05 -5.84 -15.42
C TYR A 188 -6.21 -4.37 -14.97
N ASN A 189 -5.17 -3.74 -14.49
CA ASN A 189 -5.08 -2.28 -14.33
C ASN A 189 -4.44 -1.68 -15.60
N ASP A 190 -5.26 -1.08 -16.45
CA ASP A 190 -4.86 -0.70 -17.81
C ASP A 190 -3.73 0.33 -17.83
N GLY A 191 -2.60 -0.07 -18.42
CA GLY A 191 -1.40 0.77 -18.54
C GLY A 191 -0.41 0.67 -17.37
N ALA A 192 -0.73 -0.06 -16.31
CA ALA A 192 0.22 -0.35 -15.24
C ALA A 192 1.30 -1.36 -15.68
N LEU A 193 2.48 -1.31 -15.06
CA LEU A 193 3.57 -2.23 -15.39
C LEU A 193 3.24 -3.66 -14.94
N LEU A 194 3.65 -4.64 -15.74
CA LEU A 194 3.58 -6.05 -15.34
C LEU A 194 4.76 -6.43 -14.45
N ALA A 195 4.62 -7.51 -13.70
CA ALA A 195 5.58 -7.97 -12.71
C ALA A 195 7.02 -8.00 -13.21
N ALA A 196 7.29 -8.47 -14.44
CA ALA A 196 8.66 -8.56 -14.97
C ALA A 196 9.32 -7.17 -15.09
N ASP A 197 8.59 -6.18 -15.60
CA ASP A 197 9.12 -4.82 -15.78
C ASP A 197 9.20 -4.10 -14.41
N SER A 198 8.24 -4.36 -13.52
CA SER A 198 8.22 -3.83 -12.15
C SER A 198 9.42 -4.36 -11.35
N ILE A 199 9.72 -5.65 -11.41
CA ILE A 199 10.90 -6.26 -10.77
C ILE A 199 12.19 -5.61 -11.30
N ALA A 200 12.31 -5.44 -12.62
CA ALA A 200 13.48 -4.81 -13.21
C ALA A 200 13.67 -3.36 -12.71
N LEU A 201 12.58 -2.60 -12.61
CA LEU A 201 12.62 -1.24 -12.07
C LEU A 201 13.03 -1.24 -10.59
N ILE A 202 12.42 -2.08 -9.73
CA ILE A 202 12.74 -2.16 -8.31
C ILE A 202 14.21 -2.56 -8.10
N GLN A 203 14.73 -3.49 -8.92
CA GLN A 203 16.13 -3.87 -8.89
C GLN A 203 17.08 -2.72 -9.30
N SER A 204 16.65 -1.85 -10.21
CA SER A 204 17.40 -0.65 -10.61
C SER A 204 17.46 0.40 -9.50
N LEU A 205 16.48 0.40 -8.57
CA LEU A 205 16.45 1.26 -7.38
C LEU A 205 17.31 0.73 -6.22
N GLY A 206 18.08 -0.35 -6.45
CA GLY A 206 19.02 -0.88 -5.46
C GLY A 206 18.47 -1.98 -4.56
N PHE A 207 17.39 -2.64 -4.97
CA PHE A 207 16.83 -3.78 -4.24
C PHE A 207 17.15 -5.10 -4.94
N GLU A 208 17.14 -6.19 -4.20
CA GLU A 208 17.21 -7.56 -4.68
C GLU A 208 15.90 -8.29 -4.35
N LEU A 209 15.44 -9.10 -5.27
CA LEU A 209 14.25 -9.95 -5.06
C LEU A 209 14.62 -11.11 -4.14
N ILE A 210 13.89 -11.28 -3.03
CA ILE A 210 14.11 -12.32 -2.02
C ILE A 210 13.06 -13.42 -2.13
N ASP A 211 11.77 -13.04 -2.10
CA ASP A 211 10.67 -13.99 -2.24
C ASP A 211 9.77 -13.56 -3.39
N GLU A 212 9.59 -14.47 -4.34
CA GLU A 212 8.71 -14.29 -5.47
C GLU A 212 7.34 -14.88 -5.15
N LYS A 213 6.28 -14.07 -5.29
CA LYS A 213 4.88 -14.51 -5.11
C LYS A 213 4.62 -15.16 -3.76
N PHE A 214 5.15 -14.57 -2.69
CA PHE A 214 5.06 -15.17 -1.35
C PHE A 214 3.64 -15.13 -0.76
N ALA A 215 2.78 -14.25 -1.28
CA ALA A 215 1.37 -14.20 -0.95
C ALA A 215 0.55 -13.79 -2.18
N SER A 216 -0.69 -14.27 -2.29
CA SER A 216 -1.64 -13.89 -3.33
C SER A 216 -3.02 -14.44 -3.03
N SER A 217 -4.06 -13.74 -3.45
CA SER A 217 -5.43 -14.27 -3.51
C SER A 217 -5.67 -15.08 -4.78
N ASP A 218 -5.07 -14.68 -5.91
CA ASP A 218 -5.02 -15.40 -7.19
C ASP A 218 -3.72 -15.12 -7.91
N VAL A 219 -2.76 -16.02 -7.77
CA VAL A 219 -1.42 -15.91 -8.37
C VAL A 219 -1.39 -15.81 -9.90
N ALA A 220 -2.49 -16.11 -10.57
CA ALA A 220 -2.60 -15.88 -12.00
C ALA A 220 -2.84 -14.42 -12.36
N ILE A 221 -3.35 -13.61 -11.43
CA ILE A 221 -3.68 -12.20 -11.60
C ILE A 221 -2.56 -11.32 -11.05
N ASP A 222 -2.22 -11.47 -9.77
CA ASP A 222 -1.23 -10.69 -9.04
C ASP A 222 -0.59 -11.51 -7.92
N ALA A 223 0.46 -10.98 -7.32
CA ALA A 223 1.03 -11.51 -6.09
C ALA A 223 1.90 -10.47 -5.38
N ASP A 224 2.12 -10.69 -4.09
CA ASP A 224 3.08 -9.95 -3.29
C ASP A 224 4.49 -10.49 -3.48
N TYR A 225 5.43 -9.58 -3.63
CA TYR A 225 6.85 -9.83 -3.81
C TYR A 225 7.63 -9.17 -2.68
N LEU A 226 8.61 -9.86 -2.13
CA LEU A 226 9.48 -9.34 -1.09
C LEU A 226 10.86 -9.00 -1.65
N PHE A 227 11.27 -7.77 -1.46
CA PHE A 227 12.59 -7.28 -1.85
C PHE A 227 13.38 -6.81 -0.63
N ARG A 228 14.69 -6.90 -0.72
CA ARG A 228 15.63 -6.37 0.27
C ARG A 228 16.59 -5.39 -0.38
N ARG A 229 16.97 -4.34 0.34
CA ARG A 229 18.04 -3.44 -0.11
C ARG A 229 19.34 -4.20 -0.28
N LYS A 230 19.97 -4.03 -1.45
CA LYS A 230 21.32 -4.56 -1.68
C LYS A 230 22.29 -3.95 -0.65
N LYS A 231 23.13 -4.77 -0.04
CA LYS A 231 24.22 -4.28 0.79
C LYS A 231 25.31 -3.73 -0.12
N ASP A 232 25.81 -2.55 0.22
CA ASP A 232 27.04 -2.06 -0.42
C ASP A 232 28.17 -3.05 -0.13
N GLU A 233 28.86 -3.49 -1.19
CA GLU A 233 30.01 -4.38 -1.10
C GLU A 233 31.22 -3.62 -0.53
#